data_625706ee031ba7d5aa91f2740bf1473d
#
_entry.id   625706ee031ba7d5aa91f2740bf1473d
#
_cell.length_a   1.000
_cell.length_b   1.000
_cell.length_c   1.000
_cell.angle_alpha   90.00
_cell.angle_beta   90.00
_cell.angle_gamma   90.00
#
_symmetry.space_group_name_H-M   'P 1'
#
loop_
_entity.id
_entity.type
_entity.pdbx_description
1 polymer ?
#
loop_
_entity_poly.entity_id
_entity_poly.type
_entity_poly.pdbx_seq_one_letter_code
_entity_poly.pdbx_strand_id
1 'polypeptide(L)'
;MKLTIKFILALFTVLFYTNSFSQKTLELKNSNLERLSPEGNFWWWNNVTRKGADATFSIEDFDTNPGSQKALKVQTHRLGEKGYHLSSQFNQKFKGKEGDPVTITFHAKNKGGKGKMKVVIQSDVQGSYQGKDFILTEDWTKYSHTFSLKSNSSNQAIRFWYMTERTEFFLDDVTISK
;
A
#
# COMPACT_ATOMS: atom_id res chain seq x y z
N MET A 1 53.23 48.34 26.81
CA MET A 1 52.97 46.88 26.95
C MET A 1 51.54 46.58 26.41
N LYS A 2 51.44 46.09 25.19
CA LYS A 2 50.12 45.77 24.53
C LYS A 2 49.88 44.30 24.67
N LEU A 3 48.86 43.93 25.41
CA LEU A 3 48.42 42.53 25.60
C LEU A 3 47.49 42.15 24.44
N THR A 4 47.95 41.23 23.56
CA THR A 4 47.19 40.74 22.42
C THR A 4 46.43 39.48 22.85
N ILE A 5 45.14 39.63 23.05
CA ILE A 5 44.26 38.48 23.33
C ILE A 5 43.95 37.78 21.99
N LYS A 6 44.49 36.57 21.82
CA LYS A 6 44.10 35.69 20.70
C LYS A 6 42.82 34.95 21.05
N PHE A 7 41.72 35.33 20.40
CA PHE A 7 40.49 34.56 20.43
C PHE A 7 40.68 33.31 19.56
N ILE A 8 40.73 32.15 20.18
CA ILE A 8 40.62 30.86 19.49
C ILE A 8 39.14 30.58 19.31
N LEU A 9 38.67 30.78 18.08
CA LEU A 9 37.29 30.38 17.66
C LEU A 9 37.31 28.89 17.42
N ALA A 10 36.88 28.10 18.41
CA ALA A 10 36.67 26.68 18.24
C ALA A 10 35.37 26.47 17.43
N LEU A 11 35.55 26.19 16.15
CA LEU A 11 34.44 25.82 15.24
C LEU A 11 33.97 24.40 15.58
N PHE A 12 32.92 24.28 16.40
CA PHE A 12 32.24 23.01 16.63
C PHE A 12 31.44 22.65 15.36
N THR A 13 32.06 21.92 14.45
CA THR A 13 31.35 21.20 13.37
C THR A 13 30.61 20.04 14.01
N VAL A 14 29.35 20.25 14.35
CA VAL A 14 28.42 19.16 14.69
C VAL A 14 28.12 18.40 13.39
N LEU A 15 28.85 17.32 13.17
CA LEU A 15 28.54 16.34 12.15
C LEU A 15 27.22 15.66 12.53
N PHE A 16 26.12 16.16 12.01
CA PHE A 16 24.86 15.40 11.99
C PHE A 16 25.07 14.19 11.09
N TYR A 17 25.44 13.08 11.69
CA TYR A 17 25.26 11.78 11.03
C TYR A 17 23.77 11.54 10.87
N THR A 18 23.20 11.98 9.77
CA THR A 18 21.90 11.49 9.33
C THR A 18 22.12 10.03 8.95
N ASN A 19 21.82 9.13 9.88
CA ASN A 19 21.65 7.73 9.54
C ASN A 19 20.49 7.64 8.56
N SER A 20 20.78 7.79 7.27
CA SER A 20 19.84 7.42 6.22
C SER A 20 19.70 5.90 6.30
N PHE A 21 18.76 5.42 7.12
CA PHE A 21 18.33 4.06 7.04
C PHE A 21 17.76 3.87 5.62
N SER A 22 18.57 3.29 4.75
CA SER A 22 18.10 2.87 3.44
C SER A 22 16.96 1.87 3.66
N GLN A 23 15.73 2.35 3.55
CA GLN A 23 14.55 1.52 3.67
C GLN A 23 14.57 0.54 2.50
N LYS A 24 14.79 -0.74 2.80
CA LYS A 24 14.87 -1.78 1.79
C LYS A 24 13.48 -1.98 1.17
N THR A 25 13.33 -1.58 -0.08
CA THR A 25 12.11 -1.85 -0.85
C THR A 25 12.03 -3.36 -1.10
N LEU A 26 10.89 -3.94 -0.78
CA LEU A 26 10.57 -5.31 -1.17
C LEU A 26 10.09 -5.26 -2.61
N GLU A 27 10.83 -5.94 -3.49
CA GLU A 27 10.42 -6.05 -4.88
C GLU A 27 9.15 -6.90 -4.99
N LEU A 28 8.02 -6.23 -5.20
CA LEU A 28 6.76 -6.87 -5.49
C LEU A 28 6.65 -7.15 -6.99
N LYS A 29 6.31 -8.37 -7.34
CA LYS A 29 6.05 -8.75 -8.72
C LYS A 29 4.77 -8.07 -9.20
N ASN A 30 4.84 -7.38 -10.35
CA ASN A 30 3.71 -6.67 -10.93
C ASN A 30 3.07 -5.64 -9.96
N SER A 31 3.90 -4.92 -9.23
CA SER A 31 3.46 -3.88 -8.29
C SER A 31 2.80 -2.69 -8.99
N ASN A 32 3.18 -2.44 -10.23
CA ASN A 32 2.64 -1.41 -11.12
C ASN A 32 1.45 -1.90 -11.97
N LEU A 33 0.91 -3.09 -11.71
CA LEU A 33 -0.27 -3.64 -12.37
C LEU A 33 -0.23 -3.70 -13.91
N GLU A 34 0.97 -3.71 -14.53
CA GLU A 34 1.12 -3.68 -15.98
C GLU A 34 1.07 -5.07 -16.65
N ARG A 35 1.29 -6.15 -15.88
CA ARG A 35 1.38 -7.52 -16.41
C ARG A 35 0.09 -8.28 -16.23
N LEU A 36 -0.44 -8.77 -17.33
CA LEU A 36 -1.64 -9.60 -17.36
C LEU A 36 -1.29 -11.07 -17.55
N SER A 37 -2.10 -11.95 -16.95
CA SER A 37 -2.10 -13.37 -17.28
C SER A 37 -2.73 -13.60 -18.67
N PRO A 38 -2.56 -14.79 -19.26
CA PRO A 38 -3.23 -15.14 -20.52
C PRO A 38 -4.76 -15.01 -20.46
N GLU A 39 -5.34 -15.14 -19.26
CA GLU A 39 -6.79 -14.99 -19.01
C GLU A 39 -7.21 -13.53 -18.80
N GLY A 40 -6.29 -12.56 -18.91
CA GLY A 40 -6.56 -11.14 -18.78
C GLY A 40 -6.67 -10.62 -17.34
N ASN A 41 -6.24 -11.41 -16.35
CA ASN A 41 -6.18 -10.96 -14.95
C ASN A 41 -4.79 -10.40 -14.62
N PHE A 42 -4.69 -9.55 -13.63
CA PHE A 42 -3.37 -9.13 -13.15
C PHE A 42 -2.61 -10.29 -12.53
N TRP A 43 -1.42 -10.57 -13.01
CA TRP A 43 -0.53 -11.54 -12.39
C TRP A 43 -0.22 -11.14 -10.95
N TRP A 44 -0.20 -12.12 -10.07
CA TRP A 44 0.08 -11.99 -8.64
C TRP A 44 -1.03 -11.32 -7.81
N TRP A 45 -2.16 -10.99 -8.43
CA TRP A 45 -3.33 -10.46 -7.75
C TRP A 45 -4.48 -11.47 -7.76
N ASN A 46 -5.25 -11.48 -6.69
CA ASN A 46 -6.46 -12.29 -6.57
C ASN A 46 -7.61 -11.43 -6.08
N ASN A 47 -8.65 -11.35 -6.88
CA ASN A 47 -9.87 -10.64 -6.54
C ASN A 47 -10.84 -11.59 -5.85
N VAL A 48 -11.45 -11.14 -4.77
CA VAL A 48 -12.29 -11.97 -3.90
C VAL A 48 -13.64 -11.32 -3.68
N THR A 49 -14.69 -12.04 -4.03
CA THR A 49 -16.08 -11.75 -3.66
C THR A 49 -16.63 -12.94 -2.86
N ARG A 50 -17.24 -12.70 -1.70
CA ARG A 50 -17.77 -13.76 -0.82
C ARG A 50 -19.07 -13.33 -0.15
N LYS A 51 -19.87 -14.31 0.24
CA LYS A 51 -21.04 -14.16 1.14
C LYS A 51 -21.97 -13.01 0.74
N GLY A 52 -22.41 -13.03 -0.51
CA GLY A 52 -23.32 -12.03 -1.04
C GLY A 52 -22.68 -10.69 -1.42
N ALA A 53 -21.37 -10.53 -1.30
CA ALA A 53 -20.68 -9.42 -1.94
C ALA A 53 -20.78 -9.54 -3.46
N ASP A 54 -20.80 -8.40 -4.14
CA ASP A 54 -20.89 -8.32 -5.60
C ASP A 54 -20.07 -7.13 -6.10
N ALA A 55 -19.16 -7.40 -7.04
CA ALA A 55 -18.34 -6.40 -7.70
C ALA A 55 -17.83 -6.90 -9.06
N THR A 56 -17.59 -5.96 -9.94
CA THR A 56 -16.88 -6.19 -11.20
C THR A 56 -15.44 -5.73 -11.03
N PHE A 57 -14.49 -6.59 -11.39
CA PHE A 57 -13.07 -6.28 -11.47
C PHE A 57 -12.67 -6.19 -12.93
N SER A 58 -12.07 -5.09 -13.31
CA SER A 58 -11.60 -4.87 -14.69
C SER A 58 -10.25 -4.18 -14.68
N ILE A 59 -9.61 -4.18 -15.83
CA ILE A 59 -8.40 -3.45 -16.09
C ILE A 59 -8.79 -2.26 -16.92
N GLU A 60 -8.40 -1.09 -16.46
CA GLU A 60 -8.58 0.14 -17.21
C GLU A 60 -7.23 0.61 -17.73
N ASP A 61 -7.22 1.01 -19.00
CA ASP A 61 -6.07 1.70 -19.57
C ASP A 61 -6.18 3.18 -19.18
N PHE A 62 -5.23 3.64 -18.41
CA PHE A 62 -5.14 5.02 -17.98
C PHE A 62 -3.75 5.59 -18.17
N ASP A 63 -3.70 6.83 -18.56
CA ASP A 63 -2.52 7.67 -18.38
C ASP A 63 -2.53 8.21 -16.93
N THR A 64 -2.21 7.35 -15.97
CA THR A 64 -2.49 7.59 -14.55
C THR A 64 -1.33 8.17 -13.77
N ASN A 65 -0.14 7.91 -14.26
CA ASN A 65 1.09 8.36 -13.65
C ASN A 65 2.17 8.35 -14.74
N PRO A 66 3.17 9.21 -14.75
CA PRO A 66 4.25 9.10 -15.72
C PRO A 66 4.89 7.71 -15.63
N GLY A 67 4.52 6.81 -16.55
CA GLY A 67 5.05 5.44 -16.66
C GLY A 67 4.09 4.29 -16.35
N SER A 68 2.87 4.53 -15.85
CA SER A 68 1.84 3.50 -15.68
C SER A 68 0.74 3.65 -16.72
N GLN A 69 0.37 2.53 -17.37
CA GLN A 69 -0.67 2.50 -18.42
C GLN A 69 -1.93 1.78 -17.98
N LYS A 70 -1.87 0.99 -16.91
CA LYS A 70 -2.98 0.13 -16.46
C LYS A 70 -3.23 0.30 -14.97
N ALA A 71 -4.51 0.24 -14.63
CA ALA A 71 -4.93 0.23 -13.23
C ALA A 71 -6.00 -0.84 -12.99
N LEU A 72 -6.06 -1.38 -11.79
CA LEU A 72 -7.16 -2.20 -11.35
C LEU A 72 -8.37 -1.31 -11.07
N LYS A 73 -9.48 -1.54 -11.78
CA LYS A 73 -10.78 -0.97 -11.48
C LYS A 73 -11.65 -1.98 -10.76
N VAL A 74 -12.29 -1.53 -9.71
CA VAL A 74 -13.27 -2.31 -8.93
C VAL A 74 -14.56 -1.52 -8.84
N GLN A 75 -15.59 -1.97 -9.53
CA GLN A 75 -16.93 -1.43 -9.40
C GLN A 75 -17.70 -2.24 -8.37
N THR A 76 -17.99 -1.63 -7.23
CA THR A 76 -18.69 -2.28 -6.14
C THR A 76 -20.20 -2.15 -6.32
N HIS A 77 -20.92 -3.27 -6.26
CA HIS A 77 -22.38 -3.31 -6.33
C HIS A 77 -22.98 -3.54 -4.94
N ARG A 78 -22.41 -4.48 -4.18
CA ARG A 78 -22.84 -4.84 -2.84
C ARG A 78 -21.66 -5.36 -2.01
N LEU A 79 -21.52 -4.91 -0.77
CA LEU A 79 -20.41 -5.31 0.11
C LEU A 79 -20.57 -6.71 0.73
N GLY A 80 -21.77 -7.25 0.77
CA GLY A 80 -22.09 -8.47 1.50
C GLY A 80 -22.25 -8.20 3.00
N GLU A 81 -22.27 -9.27 3.80
CA GLU A 81 -22.53 -9.17 5.25
C GLU A 81 -21.41 -8.44 6.04
N LYS A 82 -20.19 -8.47 5.54
CA LYS A 82 -19.02 -7.87 6.22
C LYS A 82 -18.09 -7.23 5.18
N GLY A 83 -17.52 -6.08 5.53
CA GLY A 83 -16.67 -5.29 4.62
C GLY A 83 -15.42 -5.99 4.06
N TYR A 84 -14.99 -7.12 4.64
CA TYR A 84 -13.85 -7.89 4.13
C TYR A 84 -14.23 -8.92 3.05
N HIS A 85 -15.50 -9.03 2.69
CA HIS A 85 -15.97 -9.97 1.68
C HIS A 85 -15.66 -9.53 0.25
N LEU A 86 -15.25 -8.29 0.07
CA LEU A 86 -14.87 -7.71 -1.21
C LEU A 86 -13.45 -7.15 -1.13
N SER A 87 -12.52 -7.78 -1.83
CA SER A 87 -11.11 -7.39 -1.74
C SER A 87 -10.28 -7.78 -2.96
N SER A 88 -9.19 -7.04 -3.15
CA SER A 88 -8.06 -7.48 -3.96
C SER A 88 -6.91 -7.85 -3.04
N GLN A 89 -6.35 -9.03 -3.22
CA GLN A 89 -5.25 -9.55 -2.44
C GLN A 89 -4.03 -9.71 -3.33
N PHE A 90 -2.91 -9.22 -2.84
CA PHE A 90 -1.61 -9.50 -3.44
C PHE A 90 -1.13 -10.89 -3.04
N ASN A 91 -0.89 -11.76 -4.02
CA ASN A 91 -0.59 -13.18 -3.76
C ASN A 91 0.84 -13.43 -3.30
N GLN A 92 1.76 -12.49 -3.50
CA GLN A 92 3.12 -12.61 -3.02
C GLN A 92 3.15 -12.44 -1.51
N LYS A 93 3.72 -13.43 -0.82
CA LYS A 93 3.97 -13.35 0.62
C LYS A 93 5.36 -12.77 0.88
N PHE A 94 5.50 -12.14 2.02
CA PHE A 94 6.80 -11.64 2.47
C PHE A 94 7.08 -12.04 3.91
N LYS A 95 8.38 -12.08 4.26
CA LYS A 95 8.84 -12.40 5.61
C LYS A 95 8.84 -11.14 6.46
N GLY A 96 8.43 -11.27 7.71
CA GLY A 96 8.51 -10.20 8.69
C GLY A 96 8.59 -10.74 10.12
N LYS A 97 9.19 -9.96 10.99
CA LYS A 97 9.24 -10.19 12.43
C LYS A 97 8.26 -9.28 13.13
N GLU A 98 7.80 -9.69 14.29
CA GLU A 98 7.01 -8.82 15.17
C GLU A 98 7.79 -7.54 15.48
N GLY A 99 7.12 -6.39 15.39
CA GLY A 99 7.74 -5.08 15.56
C GLY A 99 8.38 -4.49 14.30
N ASP A 100 8.65 -5.28 13.24
CA ASP A 100 9.22 -4.74 12.00
C ASP A 100 8.30 -3.66 11.41
N PRO A 101 8.82 -2.47 11.07
CA PRO A 101 8.06 -1.48 10.34
C PRO A 101 7.89 -1.91 8.88
N VAL A 102 6.68 -1.87 8.37
CA VAL A 102 6.37 -2.14 6.97
C VAL A 102 5.52 -1.01 6.42
N THR A 103 6.06 -0.26 5.47
CA THR A 103 5.36 0.83 4.80
C THR A 103 4.75 0.32 3.51
N ILE A 104 3.43 0.47 3.36
CA ILE A 104 2.70 0.23 2.13
C ILE A 104 2.38 1.58 1.51
N THR A 105 2.75 1.75 0.24
CA THR A 105 2.42 2.94 -0.54
C THR A 105 1.70 2.50 -1.81
N PHE A 106 0.70 3.25 -2.22
CA PHE A 106 -0.09 2.95 -3.43
C PHE A 106 -0.70 4.23 -3.98
N HIS A 107 -1.03 4.22 -5.27
CA HIS A 107 -1.87 5.23 -5.87
C HIS A 107 -3.30 4.71 -5.97
N ALA A 108 -4.25 5.55 -5.62
CA ALA A 108 -5.66 5.21 -5.72
C ALA A 108 -6.53 6.44 -5.95
N LYS A 109 -7.71 6.20 -6.54
CA LYS A 109 -8.80 7.16 -6.60
C LYS A 109 -10.13 6.43 -6.54
N ASN A 110 -11.20 7.17 -6.37
CA ASN A 110 -12.55 6.64 -6.55
C ASN A 110 -13.38 7.55 -7.44
N LYS A 111 -14.50 7.03 -7.95
CA LYS A 111 -15.49 7.80 -8.69
C LYS A 111 -16.88 7.46 -8.15
N GLY A 112 -17.68 8.49 -7.93
CA GLY A 112 -19.04 8.33 -7.39
C GLY A 112 -19.13 8.62 -5.89
N GLY A 113 -18.36 9.59 -5.38
CA GLY A 113 -18.44 10.07 -4.01
C GLY A 113 -17.24 9.69 -3.14
N LYS A 114 -17.42 9.59 -1.83
CA LYS A 114 -16.35 9.26 -0.87
C LYS A 114 -16.17 7.75 -0.76
N GLY A 115 -15.26 7.19 -1.55
CA GLY A 115 -14.88 5.78 -1.47
C GLY A 115 -14.03 5.49 -0.24
N LYS A 116 -14.43 4.52 0.58
CA LYS A 116 -13.63 4.03 1.71
C LYS A 116 -12.94 2.73 1.31
N MET A 117 -11.64 2.70 1.45
CA MET A 117 -10.81 1.51 1.25
C MET A 117 -10.02 1.21 2.53
N LYS A 118 -9.83 -0.07 2.86
CA LYS A 118 -8.98 -0.49 3.97
C LYS A 118 -7.82 -1.30 3.44
N VAL A 119 -6.61 -0.89 3.78
CA VAL A 119 -5.40 -1.68 3.56
C VAL A 119 -5.14 -2.54 4.78
N VAL A 120 -4.87 -3.82 4.55
CA VAL A 120 -4.72 -4.83 5.59
C VAL A 120 -3.43 -5.59 5.42
N ILE A 121 -2.68 -5.77 6.50
CA ILE A 121 -1.64 -6.79 6.63
C ILE A 121 -2.15 -7.89 7.53
N GLN A 122 -1.97 -9.12 7.12
CA GLN A 122 -2.33 -10.31 7.87
C GLN A 122 -1.38 -11.45 7.55
N SER A 123 -0.98 -12.23 8.55
CA SER A 123 -0.24 -13.48 8.37
C SER A 123 -1.13 -14.69 8.66
N ASP A 124 -0.53 -15.86 8.60
CA ASP A 124 -1.10 -17.14 9.03
C ASP A 124 -1.18 -17.30 10.57
N VAL A 125 -0.58 -16.38 11.32
CA VAL A 125 -0.64 -16.36 12.78
C VAL A 125 -1.94 -15.71 13.26
N GLN A 126 -2.64 -16.38 14.17
CA GLN A 126 -3.86 -15.82 14.78
C GLN A 126 -3.57 -14.49 15.47
N GLY A 127 -4.46 -13.51 15.30
CA GLY A 127 -4.32 -12.17 15.88
C GLY A 127 -3.35 -11.23 15.14
N SER A 128 -2.72 -11.69 14.05
CA SER A 128 -1.77 -10.88 13.28
C SER A 128 -2.42 -9.76 12.44
N TYR A 129 -3.74 -9.72 12.38
CA TYR A 129 -4.49 -8.75 11.59
C TYR A 129 -4.20 -7.31 12.01
N GLN A 130 -3.95 -6.46 11.01
CA GLN A 130 -3.85 -5.02 11.14
C GLN A 130 -4.50 -4.37 9.92
N GLY A 131 -5.17 -3.24 10.12
CA GLY A 131 -5.80 -2.53 9.02
C GLY A 131 -5.82 -1.03 9.23
N LYS A 132 -5.70 -0.28 8.12
CA LYS A 132 -5.80 1.17 8.06
C LYS A 132 -6.86 1.56 7.03
N ASP A 133 -7.80 2.40 7.45
CA ASP A 133 -8.83 2.97 6.57
C ASP A 133 -8.29 4.20 5.84
N PHE A 134 -8.65 4.32 4.57
CA PHE A 134 -8.41 5.48 3.71
C PHE A 134 -9.72 5.94 3.09
N ILE A 135 -9.95 7.23 3.10
CA ILE A 135 -11.00 7.87 2.32
C ILE A 135 -10.35 8.37 1.04
N LEU A 136 -10.77 7.84 -0.09
CA LEU A 136 -10.18 8.17 -1.38
C LEU A 136 -10.80 9.46 -1.94
N THR A 137 -10.02 10.14 -2.75
CA THR A 137 -10.41 11.30 -3.54
C THR A 137 -10.78 10.89 -4.97
N GLU A 138 -11.41 11.79 -5.73
CA GLU A 138 -11.72 11.53 -7.14
C GLU A 138 -10.48 11.66 -8.04
N ASP A 139 -9.47 12.38 -7.57
CA ASP A 139 -8.18 12.49 -8.24
C ASP A 139 -7.21 11.41 -7.79
N TRP A 140 -6.31 10.98 -8.68
CA TRP A 140 -5.23 10.09 -8.34
C TRP A 140 -4.38 10.67 -7.23
N THR A 141 -4.33 9.96 -6.11
CA THR A 141 -3.62 10.38 -4.90
C THR A 141 -2.74 9.26 -4.41
N LYS A 142 -1.53 9.61 -4.01
CA LYS A 142 -0.59 8.71 -3.35
C LYS A 142 -0.93 8.59 -1.88
N TYR A 143 -1.22 7.36 -1.45
CA TYR A 143 -1.48 7.01 -0.06
C TYR A 143 -0.31 6.20 0.51
N SER A 144 -0.03 6.36 1.79
CA SER A 144 1.00 5.61 2.48
C SER A 144 0.64 5.36 3.93
N HIS A 145 1.06 4.21 4.47
CA HIS A 145 0.97 3.92 5.89
C HIS A 145 2.03 2.91 6.32
N THR A 146 2.62 3.15 7.48
CA THR A 146 3.56 2.23 8.11
C THR A 146 2.85 1.43 9.19
N PHE A 147 2.88 0.10 9.04
CA PHE A 147 2.42 -0.86 10.03
C PHE A 147 3.61 -1.35 10.85
N SER A 148 3.40 -1.65 12.13
CA SER A 148 4.33 -2.46 12.93
C SER A 148 3.79 -3.88 12.94
N LEU A 149 4.51 -4.85 12.39
CA LEU A 149 4.03 -6.22 12.26
C LEU A 149 3.70 -6.84 13.62
N LYS A 150 2.61 -7.59 13.70
CA LYS A 150 2.11 -8.22 14.94
C LYS A 150 2.52 -9.70 15.09
N SER A 151 3.35 -10.20 14.20
CA SER A 151 3.77 -11.60 14.28
C SER A 151 5.04 -11.88 13.48
N ASN A 152 5.78 -12.87 13.95
CA ASN A 152 6.85 -13.49 13.18
C ASN A 152 6.23 -14.44 12.16
N SER A 153 6.35 -14.14 10.88
CA SER A 153 5.84 -15.02 9.83
C SER A 153 6.57 -14.83 8.51
N SER A 154 6.69 -15.92 7.75
CA SER A 154 7.10 -15.88 6.34
C SER A 154 5.92 -15.65 5.38
N ASN A 155 4.69 -15.59 5.92
CA ASN A 155 3.43 -15.56 5.15
C ASN A 155 2.63 -14.29 5.38
N GLN A 156 3.29 -13.14 5.53
CA GLN A 156 2.60 -11.84 5.58
C GLN A 156 1.94 -11.56 4.23
N ALA A 157 0.68 -11.16 4.25
CA ALA A 157 -0.11 -10.86 3.06
C ALA A 157 -0.71 -9.46 3.13
N ILE A 158 -0.82 -8.80 1.97
CA ILE A 158 -1.48 -7.51 1.84
C ILE A 158 -2.80 -7.69 1.12
N ARG A 159 -3.82 -6.99 1.60
CA ARG A 159 -5.15 -6.95 1.01
C ARG A 159 -5.68 -5.53 0.99
N PHE A 160 -6.43 -5.22 -0.05
CA PHE A 160 -7.21 -3.99 -0.19
C PHE A 160 -8.68 -4.37 -0.13
N TRP A 161 -9.38 -3.89 0.90
CA TRP A 161 -10.82 -4.10 1.08
C TRP A 161 -11.58 -2.88 0.60
N TYR A 162 -12.59 -3.09 -0.21
CA TYR A 162 -13.46 -2.05 -0.76
C TYR A 162 -14.70 -1.95 0.12
N MET A 163 -14.89 -0.80 0.78
CA MET A 163 -15.83 -0.66 1.89
C MET A 163 -16.94 0.36 1.63
N THR A 164 -17.18 0.69 0.36
CA THR A 164 -18.30 1.56 -0.07
C THR A 164 -18.99 0.89 -1.24
N GLU A 165 -20.31 0.80 -1.18
CA GLU A 165 -21.13 0.28 -2.28
C GLU A 165 -21.33 1.32 -3.37
N ARG A 166 -21.65 0.84 -4.58
CA ARG A 166 -22.00 1.66 -5.74
C ARG A 166 -20.94 2.72 -6.07
N THR A 167 -19.69 2.32 -5.95
CA THR A 167 -18.51 3.17 -6.13
C THR A 167 -17.53 2.47 -7.05
N GLU A 168 -16.85 3.23 -7.89
CA GLU A 168 -15.71 2.74 -8.66
C GLU A 168 -14.42 3.09 -7.92
N PHE A 169 -13.62 2.08 -7.61
CA PHE A 169 -12.28 2.21 -7.06
C PHE A 169 -11.24 1.95 -8.14
N PHE A 170 -10.15 2.68 -8.07
CA PHE A 170 -8.98 2.47 -8.93
C PHE A 170 -7.75 2.35 -8.06
N LEU A 171 -6.91 1.36 -8.35
CA LEU A 171 -5.70 1.04 -7.59
C LEU A 171 -4.54 0.80 -8.53
N ASP A 172 -3.38 1.37 -8.19
CA ASP A 172 -2.15 1.24 -8.96
C ASP A 172 -0.89 1.43 -8.09
N ASP A 173 0.29 1.12 -8.64
CA ASP A 173 1.62 1.39 -8.08
C ASP A 173 1.78 0.98 -6.61
N VAL A 174 1.45 -0.25 -6.28
CA VAL A 174 1.58 -0.75 -4.91
C VAL A 174 3.02 -1.10 -4.60
N THR A 175 3.60 -0.45 -3.61
CA THR A 175 4.96 -0.74 -3.14
C THR A 175 5.00 -1.08 -1.66
N ILE A 176 5.99 -1.89 -1.27
CA ILE A 176 6.27 -2.23 0.13
C ILE A 176 7.73 -1.90 0.41
N SER A 177 7.98 -1.26 1.53
CA SER A 177 9.33 -1.04 2.05
C SER A 177 9.42 -1.40 3.53
N LYS A 178 10.63 -1.82 3.95
CA LYS A 178 11.00 -2.15 5.33
C LYS A 178 12.14 -1.28 5.78
#